data_1548bbbde45ddf33a5361c81f0179032
#
_entry.id   1548bbbde45ddf33a5361c81f0179032
#
_cell.length_a   1.000
_cell.length_b   1.000
_cell.length_c   1.000
_cell.angle_alpha   90.00
_cell.angle_beta   90.00
_cell.angle_gamma   90.00
#
_symmetry.space_group_name_H-M   'P 1'
#
loop_
_entity.id
_entity.type
_entity.pdbx_description
1 polymer ?
#
loop_
_entity_poly.entity_id
_entity_poly.type
_entity_poly.pdbx_seq_one_letter_code
_entity_poly.pdbx_strand_id
1 'polypeptide(L)'
;IAVGEGYLVLEWVDAGPRIPRFDEDLGRKLAALHASGAPGFGHVQDNFIGHLPQDNQSALDWPTSYRVRRLAPMVERARGLLGKSLVLAFERLYLRLPELVGPVEPAARLHGDAAGSRGRTRRTGA
;
A
#
# COMPACT_ATOMS: atom_id res chain seq x y z
N ILE A 1 -9.30 6.70 19.93
CA ILE A 1 -8.17 5.90 19.40
C ILE A 1 -7.15 5.77 20.52
N ALA A 2 -6.71 4.54 20.81
CA ALA A 2 -5.62 4.26 21.74
C ALA A 2 -4.65 3.26 21.11
N VAL A 3 -3.37 3.42 21.42
CA VAL A 3 -2.30 2.54 20.95
C VAL A 3 -1.55 2.02 22.15
N GLY A 4 -1.32 0.71 22.20
CA GLY A 4 -0.50 0.05 23.20
C GLY A 4 0.46 -0.93 22.56
N GLU A 5 1.27 -1.60 23.37
CA GLU A 5 2.21 -2.60 22.87
C GLU A 5 1.43 -3.81 22.33
N GLY A 6 1.50 -3.99 21.00
CA GLY A 6 0.85 -5.11 20.30
C GLY A 6 -0.65 -4.96 20.05
N TYR A 7 -1.27 -3.81 20.35
CA TYR A 7 -2.68 -3.58 20.05
C TYR A 7 -2.98 -2.13 19.63
N LEU A 8 -4.06 -2.00 18.85
CA LEU A 8 -4.64 -0.73 18.43
C LEU A 8 -6.13 -0.75 18.73
N VAL A 9 -6.62 0.24 19.46
CA VAL A 9 -8.05 0.45 19.71
C VAL A 9 -8.53 1.57 18.83
N LEU A 10 -9.51 1.27 17.98
CA LEU A 10 -10.15 2.23 17.08
C LEU A 10 -11.59 2.47 17.52
N GLU A 11 -12.12 3.61 17.13
CA GLU A 11 -13.55 3.87 17.21
C GLU A 11 -14.29 2.84 16.35
N TRP A 12 -15.39 2.31 16.89
CA TRP A 12 -16.30 1.49 16.12
C TRP A 12 -17.16 2.39 15.24
N VAL A 13 -17.17 2.14 13.95
CA VAL A 13 -18.02 2.85 12.99
C VAL A 13 -19.05 1.89 12.44
N ASP A 14 -20.32 2.18 12.69
CA ASP A 14 -21.43 1.37 12.18
C ASP A 14 -21.51 1.48 10.65
N ALA A 15 -21.76 0.33 10.01
CA ALA A 15 -22.00 0.31 8.58
C ALA A 15 -23.36 0.95 8.27
N GLY A 16 -23.35 2.03 7.49
CA GLY A 16 -24.56 2.68 7.01
C GLY A 16 -25.05 2.14 5.67
N PRO A 17 -26.26 2.50 5.26
CA PRO A 17 -26.75 2.20 3.93
C PRO A 17 -25.88 2.91 2.87
N ARG A 18 -25.68 2.25 1.72
CA ARG A 18 -24.98 2.85 0.61
C ARG A 18 -25.85 3.95 0.00
N ILE A 19 -25.39 5.19 0.12
CA ILE A 19 -26.08 6.35 -0.43
C ILE A 19 -25.85 6.47 -1.94
N PRO A 20 -26.74 7.10 -2.71
CA PRO A 20 -26.48 7.48 -4.09
C PRO A 20 -25.18 8.29 -4.19
N ARG A 21 -24.36 8.03 -5.22
CA ARG A 21 -23.08 8.69 -5.44
C ARG A 21 -21.96 8.36 -4.43
N PHE A 22 -22.14 7.32 -3.60
CA PHE A 22 -21.13 6.90 -2.62
C PHE A 22 -19.75 6.69 -3.25
N ASP A 23 -19.68 6.01 -4.39
CA ASP A 23 -18.40 5.71 -5.05
C ASP A 23 -17.73 6.97 -5.59
N GLU A 24 -18.51 7.90 -6.12
CA GLU A 24 -18.01 9.20 -6.59
C GLU A 24 -17.46 10.04 -5.43
N ASP A 25 -18.19 10.09 -4.33
CA ASP A 25 -17.78 10.85 -3.14
C ASP A 25 -16.55 10.21 -2.48
N LEU A 26 -16.51 8.89 -2.40
CA LEU A 26 -15.33 8.15 -1.91
C LEU A 26 -14.12 8.43 -2.79
N GLY A 27 -14.26 8.30 -4.11
CA GLY A 27 -13.17 8.59 -5.05
C GLY A 27 -12.64 10.01 -4.94
N ARG A 28 -13.53 10.99 -4.81
CA ARG A 28 -13.16 12.40 -4.63
C ARG A 28 -12.39 12.63 -3.32
N LYS A 29 -12.84 12.02 -2.22
CA LYS A 29 -12.18 12.10 -0.91
C LYS A 29 -10.82 11.41 -0.90
N LEU A 30 -10.70 10.24 -1.55
CA LEU A 30 -9.42 9.54 -1.70
C LEU A 30 -8.43 10.36 -2.56
N ALA A 31 -8.91 10.95 -3.65
CA ALA A 31 -8.07 11.82 -4.47
C ALA A 31 -7.56 13.03 -3.67
N ALA A 32 -8.42 13.66 -2.87
CA ALA A 32 -8.02 14.76 -1.99
C ALA A 32 -7.01 14.32 -0.93
N LEU A 33 -7.17 13.13 -0.35
CA LEU A 33 -6.20 12.54 0.57
C LEU A 33 -4.84 12.34 -0.11
N HIS A 34 -4.82 11.75 -1.30
CA HIS A 34 -3.57 11.53 -2.04
C HIS A 34 -2.91 12.86 -2.41
N ALA A 35 -3.69 13.85 -2.84
CA ALA A 35 -3.19 15.18 -3.20
C ALA A 35 -2.68 15.99 -2.00
N SER A 36 -3.01 15.61 -0.76
CA SER A 36 -2.49 16.30 0.43
C SER A 36 -0.98 16.16 0.63
N GLY A 37 -0.34 15.28 -0.17
CA GLY A 37 1.09 15.09 -0.19
C GLY A 37 1.65 14.33 1.00
N ALA A 38 2.93 14.02 0.91
CA ALA A 38 3.74 13.40 1.95
C ALA A 38 5.15 14.00 1.94
N PRO A 39 5.90 13.97 3.07
CA PRO A 39 7.24 14.55 3.13
C PRO A 39 8.27 13.82 2.26
N GLY A 40 7.96 12.62 1.79
CA GLY A 40 8.86 11.82 0.95
C GLY A 40 8.28 10.42 0.68
N PHE A 41 9.04 9.62 -0.06
CA PHE A 41 8.68 8.24 -0.40
C PHE A 41 9.13 7.29 0.71
N GLY A 42 8.31 7.15 1.73
CA GLY A 42 8.58 6.32 2.90
C GLY A 42 7.59 6.59 4.02
N HIS A 43 7.95 6.16 5.21
CA HIS A 43 7.17 6.44 6.42
C HIS A 43 8.13 6.66 7.60
N VAL A 44 7.68 7.36 8.64
CA VAL A 44 8.52 7.69 9.81
C VAL A 44 8.90 6.45 10.62
N GLN A 45 8.17 5.37 10.48
CA GLN A 45 8.40 4.12 11.20
C GLN A 45 8.25 2.93 10.26
N ASP A 46 9.05 1.90 10.51
CA ASP A 46 8.87 0.60 9.88
C ASP A 46 7.57 -0.04 10.38
N ASN A 47 6.99 -0.89 9.55
CA ASN A 47 5.74 -1.58 9.86
C ASN A 47 5.74 -3.00 9.28
N PHE A 48 4.55 -3.57 9.11
CA PHE A 48 4.37 -4.92 8.59
C PHE A 48 3.38 -4.94 7.45
N ILE A 49 3.58 -5.86 6.51
CA ILE A 49 2.56 -6.31 5.56
C ILE A 49 2.24 -7.77 5.89
N GLY A 50 1.08 -8.00 6.51
CA GLY A 50 0.81 -9.29 7.15
C GLY A 50 1.84 -9.56 8.26
N HIS A 51 2.62 -10.63 8.14
CA HIS A 51 3.69 -10.98 9.07
C HIS A 51 5.09 -10.56 8.60
N LEU A 52 5.20 -9.92 7.46
CA LEU A 52 6.49 -9.54 6.88
C LEU A 52 6.85 -8.11 7.28
N PRO A 53 8.02 -7.90 7.87
CA PRO A 53 8.49 -6.56 8.19
C PRO A 53 8.72 -5.76 6.91
N GLN A 54 8.32 -4.50 6.94
CA GLN A 54 8.53 -3.52 5.87
C GLN A 54 9.44 -2.41 6.36
N ASP A 55 10.58 -2.28 5.69
CA ASP A 55 11.43 -1.10 5.79
C ASP A 55 10.74 0.08 5.09
N ASN A 56 10.57 1.18 5.82
CA ASN A 56 9.91 2.39 5.36
C ASN A 56 10.83 3.62 5.35
N GLN A 57 12.13 3.44 5.46
CA GLN A 57 13.06 4.56 5.36
C GLN A 57 12.82 5.34 4.07
N SER A 58 12.88 6.66 4.16
CA SER A 58 12.64 7.56 3.03
C SER A 58 13.62 7.31 1.89
N ALA A 59 13.14 7.42 0.67
CA ALA A 59 13.93 7.36 -0.55
C ALA A 59 13.73 8.65 -1.36
N LEU A 60 14.67 8.91 -2.29
CA LEU A 60 14.66 10.11 -3.13
C LEU A 60 13.53 10.12 -4.15
N ASP A 61 13.12 8.95 -4.59
CA ASP A 61 12.08 8.79 -5.61
C ASP A 61 11.30 7.48 -5.40
N TRP A 62 10.14 7.41 -6.05
CA TRP A 62 9.26 6.25 -5.97
C TRP A 62 9.86 4.98 -6.59
N PRO A 63 10.46 4.99 -7.80
CA PRO A 63 11.09 3.81 -8.37
C PRO A 63 12.13 3.17 -7.45
N THR A 64 12.98 3.98 -6.83
CA THR A 64 13.98 3.51 -5.88
C THR A 64 13.34 2.93 -4.63
N SER A 65 12.39 3.64 -4.02
CA SER A 65 11.65 3.16 -2.86
C SER A 65 10.98 1.82 -3.13
N TYR A 66 10.25 1.73 -4.23
CA TYR A 66 9.51 0.52 -4.59
C TYR A 66 10.43 -0.67 -4.88
N ARG A 67 11.53 -0.44 -5.62
CA ARG A 67 12.51 -1.48 -5.88
C ARG A 67 13.16 -1.99 -4.61
N VAL A 68 13.78 -1.08 -3.84
CA VAL A 68 14.67 -1.46 -2.74
C VAL A 68 13.91 -1.91 -1.50
N ARG A 69 12.74 -1.33 -1.25
CA ARG A 69 12.00 -1.56 -0.01
C ARG A 69 10.78 -2.47 -0.16
N ARG A 70 10.36 -2.75 -1.39
CA ARG A 70 9.19 -3.60 -1.66
C ARG A 70 9.55 -4.82 -2.50
N LEU A 71 9.99 -4.61 -3.74
CA LEU A 71 10.18 -5.73 -4.67
C LEU A 71 11.41 -6.59 -4.31
N ALA A 72 12.58 -5.97 -4.16
CA ALA A 72 13.82 -6.74 -3.98
C ALA A 72 13.81 -7.61 -2.71
N PRO A 73 13.35 -7.14 -1.53
CA PRO A 73 13.24 -7.98 -0.35
C PRO A 73 12.28 -9.17 -0.53
N MET A 74 11.17 -8.98 -1.27
CA MET A 74 10.21 -10.06 -1.51
C MET A 74 10.78 -11.10 -2.49
N VAL A 75 11.45 -10.66 -3.56
CA VAL A 75 12.12 -11.56 -4.50
C VAL A 75 13.22 -12.34 -3.80
N GLU A 76 14.02 -11.70 -2.94
CA GLU A 76 15.07 -12.38 -2.19
C GLU A 76 14.50 -13.44 -1.24
N ARG A 77 13.44 -13.13 -0.50
CA ARG A 77 12.76 -14.11 0.36
C ARG A 77 12.18 -15.29 -0.43
N ALA A 78 11.70 -15.03 -1.63
CA ALA A 78 11.12 -16.06 -2.50
C ALA A 78 12.16 -16.74 -3.41
N ARG A 79 13.43 -16.33 -3.39
CA ARG A 79 14.47 -16.76 -4.34
C ARG A 79 14.56 -18.28 -4.47
N GLY A 80 14.45 -19.02 -3.38
CA GLY A 80 14.47 -20.49 -3.38
C GLY A 80 13.26 -21.14 -4.06
N LEU A 81 12.16 -20.40 -4.21
CA LEU A 81 10.92 -20.86 -4.85
C LEU A 81 10.82 -20.39 -6.30
N LEU A 82 11.57 -19.35 -6.66
CA LEU A 82 11.54 -18.76 -7.99
C LEU A 82 12.56 -19.47 -8.90
N GLY A 83 12.14 -19.78 -10.12
CA GLY A 83 13.08 -20.25 -11.15
C GLY A 83 14.03 -19.13 -11.59
N LYS A 84 15.23 -19.50 -12.07
CA LYS A 84 16.26 -18.54 -12.52
C LYS A 84 15.73 -17.52 -13.54
N SER A 85 14.88 -17.94 -14.47
CA SER A 85 14.28 -17.07 -15.50
C SER A 85 13.43 -15.95 -14.88
N LEU A 86 12.68 -16.26 -13.81
CA LEU A 86 11.84 -15.29 -13.14
C LEU A 86 12.67 -14.29 -12.33
N VAL A 87 13.72 -14.75 -11.64
CA VAL A 87 14.67 -13.85 -10.96
C VAL A 87 15.28 -12.86 -11.94
N LEU A 88 15.77 -13.33 -13.10
CA LEU A 88 16.31 -12.48 -14.16
C LEU A 88 15.25 -11.50 -14.73
N ALA A 89 13.98 -11.92 -14.78
CA ALA A 89 12.90 -11.02 -15.20
C ALA A 89 12.69 -9.87 -14.19
N PHE A 90 12.76 -10.16 -12.88
CA PHE A 90 12.72 -9.11 -11.86
C PHE A 90 13.93 -8.17 -11.95
N GLU A 91 15.13 -8.68 -12.18
CA GLU A 91 16.32 -7.82 -12.35
C GLU A 91 16.15 -6.85 -13.53
N ARG A 92 15.61 -7.33 -14.66
CA ARG A 92 15.27 -6.47 -15.80
C ARG A 92 14.18 -5.46 -15.46
N LEU A 93 13.16 -5.87 -14.70
CA LEU A 93 12.12 -4.96 -14.23
C LEU A 93 12.71 -3.85 -13.38
N TYR A 94 13.64 -4.16 -12.47
CA TYR A 94 14.29 -3.16 -11.62
C TYR A 94 14.98 -2.06 -12.41
N LEU A 95 15.63 -2.42 -13.52
CA LEU A 95 16.29 -1.45 -14.41
C LEU A 95 15.30 -0.55 -15.15
N ARG A 96 14.11 -1.06 -15.42
CA ARG A 96 13.07 -0.36 -16.19
C ARG A 96 12.05 0.38 -15.33
N LEU A 97 12.07 0.21 -14.02
CA LEU A 97 11.10 0.88 -13.13
C LEU A 97 11.02 2.39 -13.35
N PRO A 98 12.13 3.15 -13.49
CA PRO A 98 12.06 4.59 -13.74
C PRO A 98 11.28 4.94 -15.02
N GLU A 99 11.44 4.14 -16.08
CA GLU A 99 10.72 4.34 -17.34
C GLU A 99 9.23 3.99 -17.21
N LEU A 100 8.91 2.89 -16.49
CA LEU A 100 7.56 2.37 -16.35
C LEU A 100 6.69 3.22 -15.43
N VAL A 101 7.29 3.83 -14.41
CA VAL A 101 6.58 4.67 -13.44
C VAL A 101 6.28 6.07 -14.01
N GLY A 102 7.07 6.49 -15.01
CA GLY A 102 6.93 7.81 -15.61
C GLY A 102 7.64 8.92 -14.81
N PRO A 103 7.31 10.19 -15.06
CA PRO A 103 7.96 11.31 -14.40
C PRO A 103 7.76 11.25 -12.88
N VAL A 104 8.77 11.71 -12.16
CA VAL A 104 8.73 11.78 -10.71
C VAL A 104 7.70 12.82 -10.28
N GLU A 105 6.63 12.39 -9.67
CA GLU A 105 5.63 13.25 -9.06
C GLU A 105 5.93 13.45 -7.56
N PRO A 106 5.40 14.51 -6.95
CA PRO A 106 5.50 14.68 -5.49
C PRO A 106 4.95 13.45 -4.75
N ALA A 107 5.57 13.14 -3.62
CA ALA A 107 5.12 12.02 -2.81
C ALA A 107 3.66 12.20 -2.36
N ALA A 108 2.83 11.21 -2.60
CA ALA A 108 1.43 11.19 -2.24
C ALA A 108 1.21 10.44 -0.91
N ARG A 109 0.24 10.88 -0.13
CA ARG A 109 -0.20 10.16 1.05
C ARG A 109 -1.10 9.01 0.64
N LEU A 110 -0.65 7.79 0.84
CA LEU A 110 -1.43 6.60 0.53
C LEU A 110 -2.35 6.23 1.69
N HIS A 111 -3.55 5.75 1.36
CA HIS A 111 -4.54 5.28 2.34
C HIS A 111 -4.28 3.82 2.81
N GLY A 112 -3.35 3.10 2.16
CA GLY A 112 -3.07 1.70 2.42
C GLY A 112 -4.07 0.77 1.72
N ASP A 113 -4.77 -0.06 2.49
CA ASP A 113 -5.74 -1.02 1.97
C ASP A 113 -7.18 -0.53 2.14
N ALA A 114 -7.82 -0.19 1.03
CA ALA A 114 -9.25 0.15 0.97
C ALA A 114 -10.14 -1.03 0.52
N ALA A 115 -9.58 -2.22 0.31
CA ALA A 115 -10.31 -3.36 -0.26
C ALA A 115 -11.36 -3.96 0.71
N GLY A 116 -11.31 -3.66 2.01
CA GLY A 116 -12.23 -4.17 3.01
C GLY A 116 -13.65 -3.58 2.98
N SER A 117 -13.91 -2.54 2.19
CA SER A 117 -15.21 -1.84 2.18
C SER A 117 -16.29 -2.48 1.30
N ARG A 118 -16.05 -3.62 0.67
CA ARG A 118 -17.12 -4.39 0.03
C ARG A 118 -17.92 -5.07 1.12
N GLY A 119 -19.05 -4.44 1.48
CA GLY A 119 -19.98 -4.95 2.46
C GLY A 119 -20.27 -6.43 2.24
N ARG A 120 -19.83 -7.27 3.15
CA ARG A 120 -20.35 -8.62 3.29
C ARG A 120 -21.78 -8.49 3.78
N THR A 121 -22.73 -8.51 2.87
CA THR A 121 -24.10 -8.84 3.23
C THR A 121 -24.08 -10.25 3.81
N ARG A 122 -24.17 -10.38 5.14
CA ARG A 122 -24.54 -11.66 5.74
C ARG A 122 -25.94 -11.99 5.21
N ARG A 123 -26.03 -13.00 4.37
CA ARG A 123 -27.32 -13.68 4.16
C ARG A 123 -27.66 -14.32 5.51
N THR A 124 -28.57 -13.71 6.25
CA THR A 124 -29.31 -14.42 7.28
C THR A 124 -30.25 -15.37 6.55
N GLY A 125 -29.87 -16.64 6.47
CA GLY A 125 -30.78 -17.69 6.09
C GLY A 125 -31.82 -17.85 7.20
N ALA A 126 -33.08 -17.82 6.81
CA ALA A 126 -34.18 -18.32 7.61
C ALA A 126 -34.13 -19.85 7.67
#